data_5b2e659496ffcf93bf73ec5375b93255
#
_entry.id   5b2e659496ffcf93bf73ec5375b93255
#
_cell.length_a   1.000
_cell.length_b   1.000
_cell.length_c   1.000
_cell.angle_alpha   90.00
_cell.angle_beta   90.00
_cell.angle_gamma   90.00
#
_symmetry.space_group_name_H-M   'P 1'
#
loop_
_entity.id
_entity.type
_entity.pdbx_description
1 polymer ?
#
loop_
_entity_poly.entity_id
_entity_poly.type
_entity_poly.pdbx_seq_one_letter_code
_entity_poly.pdbx_strand_id
1 'polypeptide(L)'
;FISNEVLPYLENLGLNIDSLQPTKIYKTELSTHSGKKIKAKLPLGGFGVSRYKLDVYLANKVIELGGEIVFETVKTIDFSDDNFTISTQSGAIFQSKVALGAFGKRSNLDIELNRKFIQQKSPWLGVKAHYSGDFPNDLVGLHNFEGGYCGISKVEDNAINICYLVQFESFKKYKNISEFQENVMFKNKNLTEIFNESKIIFDNPLTISQISFEDKPKIENHILMLGDSAGLIHPLCGNGMAMAIHSAKIASELVADFLNNKILIIIGSILLL
;
A
#
# COMPACT_ATOMS: atom_id res chain seq x y z
N PHE A 1 5.02 -7.39 -3.06
CA PHE A 1 4.97 -7.53 -4.52
C PHE A 1 4.56 -6.21 -5.17
N ILE A 2 5.31 -5.78 -6.18
CA ILE A 2 5.02 -4.63 -7.05
C ILE A 2 5.10 -5.13 -8.49
N SER A 3 4.12 -4.77 -9.32
CA SER A 3 4.11 -5.13 -10.74
C SER A 3 5.25 -4.43 -11.49
N ASN A 4 5.89 -5.16 -12.43
CA ASN A 4 6.95 -4.60 -13.27
C ASN A 4 6.47 -3.49 -14.22
N GLU A 5 5.16 -3.29 -14.36
CA GLU A 5 4.60 -2.21 -15.21
C GLU A 5 5.08 -0.81 -14.83
N VAL A 6 5.49 -0.61 -13.56
CA VAL A 6 5.96 0.69 -13.08
C VAL A 6 7.46 0.93 -13.33
N LEU A 7 8.23 -0.12 -13.63
CA LEU A 7 9.68 -0.01 -13.80
C LEU A 7 10.10 1.01 -14.87
N PRO A 8 9.51 1.01 -16.09
CA PRO A 8 9.91 1.97 -17.11
C PRO A 8 9.71 3.43 -16.67
N TYR A 9 8.67 3.69 -15.90
CA TYR A 9 8.44 5.04 -15.36
C TYR A 9 9.47 5.39 -14.27
N LEU A 10 9.75 4.48 -13.36
CA LEU A 10 10.74 4.71 -12.30
C LEU A 10 12.15 4.89 -12.86
N GLU A 11 12.52 4.11 -13.87
CA GLU A 11 13.79 4.24 -14.59
C GLU A 11 13.90 5.60 -15.31
N ASN A 12 12.84 6.06 -15.95
CA ASN A 12 12.80 7.39 -16.59
C ASN A 12 12.96 8.54 -15.58
N LEU A 13 12.61 8.31 -14.30
CA LEU A 13 12.90 9.25 -13.21
C LEU A 13 14.33 9.12 -12.64
N GLY A 14 15.18 8.28 -13.24
CA GLY A 14 16.53 8.01 -12.75
C GLY A 14 16.59 7.15 -11.48
N LEU A 15 15.50 6.42 -11.18
CA LEU A 15 15.44 5.55 -10.01
C LEU A 15 15.93 4.14 -10.36
N ASN A 16 17.04 3.72 -9.76
CA ASN A 16 17.59 2.38 -9.93
C ASN A 16 17.03 1.42 -8.88
N ILE A 17 15.92 0.74 -9.20
CA ILE A 17 15.26 -0.21 -8.30
C ILE A 17 16.14 -1.44 -8.03
N ASP A 18 16.98 -1.87 -8.97
CA ASP A 18 17.90 -2.99 -8.78
C ASP A 18 18.93 -2.73 -7.66
N SER A 19 19.24 -1.46 -7.35
CA SER A 19 20.10 -1.10 -6.21
C SER A 19 19.53 -1.51 -4.85
N LEU A 20 18.21 -1.72 -4.76
CA LEU A 20 17.54 -2.22 -3.57
C LEU A 20 17.61 -3.74 -3.42
N GLN A 21 18.22 -4.44 -4.40
CA GLN A 21 18.31 -5.90 -4.46
C GLN A 21 16.94 -6.59 -4.31
N PRO A 22 15.92 -6.18 -5.10
CA PRO A 22 14.58 -6.72 -5.00
C PRO A 22 14.56 -8.19 -5.40
N THR A 23 13.64 -8.94 -4.81
CA THR A 23 13.35 -10.31 -5.25
C THR A 23 12.54 -10.28 -6.54
N LYS A 24 13.02 -10.93 -7.62
CA LYS A 24 12.33 -10.98 -8.92
C LYS A 24 11.29 -12.09 -8.93
N ILE A 25 10.03 -11.76 -9.23
CA ILE A 25 8.88 -12.67 -9.13
C ILE A 25 8.21 -12.83 -10.49
N TYR A 26 8.12 -14.07 -10.97
CA TYR A 26 7.57 -14.43 -12.30
C TYR A 26 6.53 -15.54 -12.24
N LYS A 27 6.22 -16.07 -11.06
CA LYS A 27 5.28 -17.15 -10.83
C LYS A 27 4.28 -16.78 -9.76
N THR A 28 3.09 -17.34 -9.87
CA THR A 28 2.10 -17.32 -8.79
C THR A 28 1.62 -18.71 -8.46
N GLU A 29 1.32 -18.93 -7.19
CA GLU A 29 0.64 -20.12 -6.70
C GLU A 29 -0.64 -19.69 -5.98
N LEU A 30 -1.77 -20.22 -6.39
CA LEU A 30 -3.04 -20.00 -5.71
C LEU A 30 -3.50 -21.31 -5.07
N SER A 31 -3.99 -21.25 -3.83
CA SER A 31 -4.62 -22.40 -3.21
C SER A 31 -6.01 -22.08 -2.68
N THR A 32 -6.88 -23.08 -2.75
CA THR A 32 -8.19 -23.05 -2.10
C THR A 32 -8.04 -23.26 -0.58
N HIS A 33 -9.08 -23.00 0.19
CA HIS A 33 -9.08 -23.28 1.64
C HIS A 33 -8.87 -24.78 1.97
N SER A 34 -9.20 -25.68 1.04
CA SER A 34 -8.96 -27.14 1.18
C SER A 34 -7.54 -27.56 0.81
N GLY A 35 -6.67 -26.61 0.42
CA GLY A 35 -5.27 -26.87 0.09
C GLY A 35 -5.00 -27.31 -1.36
N LYS A 36 -6.03 -27.45 -2.21
CA LYS A 36 -5.80 -27.67 -3.65
C LYS A 36 -5.15 -26.44 -4.25
N LYS A 37 -4.07 -26.62 -5.02
CA LYS A 37 -3.29 -25.51 -5.57
C LYS A 37 -3.04 -25.61 -7.05
N ILE A 38 -2.88 -24.46 -7.67
CA ILE A 38 -2.44 -24.30 -9.06
C ILE A 38 -1.28 -23.32 -9.10
N LYS A 39 -0.41 -23.51 -10.08
CA LYS A 39 0.70 -22.57 -10.37
C LYS A 39 0.51 -21.99 -11.76
N ALA A 40 0.86 -20.72 -11.90
CA ALA A 40 0.83 -20.01 -13.16
C ALA A 40 2.07 -19.12 -13.31
N LYS A 41 2.40 -18.80 -14.56
CA LYS A 41 3.38 -17.77 -14.87
C LYS A 41 2.73 -16.39 -14.75
N LEU A 42 3.50 -15.40 -14.33
CA LEU A 42 3.15 -13.99 -14.41
C LEU A 42 3.94 -13.38 -15.57
N PRO A 43 3.34 -13.20 -16.76
CA PRO A 43 4.09 -12.78 -17.95
C PRO A 43 4.81 -11.44 -17.78
N LEU A 44 4.16 -10.49 -17.12
CA LEU A 44 4.76 -9.20 -16.80
C LEU A 44 5.73 -9.29 -15.64
N GLY A 45 5.49 -10.20 -14.70
CA GLY A 45 6.26 -10.33 -13.48
C GLY A 45 6.07 -9.19 -12.52
N GLY A 46 6.93 -9.20 -11.51
CA GLY A 46 6.96 -8.17 -10.49
C GLY A 46 8.20 -8.33 -9.62
N PHE A 47 8.30 -7.49 -8.62
CA PHE A 47 9.40 -7.55 -7.67
C PHE A 47 8.91 -7.40 -6.23
N GLY A 48 9.65 -8.00 -5.32
CA GLY A 48 9.44 -7.92 -3.88
C GLY A 48 10.48 -6.99 -3.26
N VAL A 49 10.01 -5.94 -2.62
CA VAL A 49 10.81 -5.04 -1.80
C VAL A 49 9.97 -4.58 -0.61
N SER A 50 10.58 -4.41 0.54
CA SER A 50 9.87 -3.88 1.71
C SER A 50 9.49 -2.42 1.49
N ARG A 51 8.37 -2.00 2.09
CA ARG A 51 7.97 -0.60 2.08
C ARG A 51 9.01 0.28 2.76
N TYR A 52 9.62 -0.23 3.83
CA TYR A 52 10.66 0.49 4.53
C TYR A 52 11.85 0.86 3.61
N LYS A 53 12.38 -0.13 2.89
CA LYS A 53 13.55 0.08 2.02
C LYS A 53 13.20 0.96 0.81
N LEU A 54 12.03 0.74 0.21
CA LEU A 54 11.56 1.56 -0.91
C LEU A 54 11.28 2.99 -0.49
N ASP A 55 10.57 3.19 0.62
CA ASP A 55 10.19 4.52 1.10
C ASP A 55 11.43 5.35 1.49
N VAL A 56 12.43 4.74 2.15
CA VAL A 56 13.71 5.40 2.47
C VAL A 56 14.48 5.77 1.19
N TYR A 57 14.53 4.88 0.22
CA TYR A 57 15.18 5.15 -1.07
C TYR A 57 14.54 6.35 -1.79
N LEU A 58 13.21 6.38 -1.87
CA LEU A 58 12.47 7.48 -2.50
C LEU A 58 12.62 8.77 -1.72
N ALA A 59 12.60 8.73 -0.39
CA ALA A 59 12.81 9.90 0.47
C ALA A 59 14.20 10.52 0.24
N ASN A 60 15.24 9.69 0.19
CA ASN A 60 16.58 10.17 -0.11
C ASN A 60 16.67 10.83 -1.50
N LYS A 61 15.97 10.27 -2.50
CA LYS A 61 15.91 10.88 -3.84
C LYS A 61 15.21 12.23 -3.84
N VAL A 62 14.16 12.40 -3.06
CA VAL A 62 13.50 13.71 -2.89
C VAL A 62 14.50 14.73 -2.31
N ILE A 63 15.24 14.36 -1.28
CA ILE A 63 16.26 15.25 -0.67
C ILE A 63 17.39 15.56 -1.66
N GLU A 64 17.91 14.56 -2.38
CA GLU A 64 18.95 14.73 -3.41
C GLU A 64 18.52 15.72 -4.52
N LEU A 65 17.23 15.76 -4.83
CA LEU A 65 16.64 16.67 -5.82
C LEU A 65 16.26 18.05 -5.24
N GLY A 66 16.61 18.34 -3.99
CA GLY A 66 16.35 19.60 -3.33
C GLY A 66 14.96 19.73 -2.68
N GLY A 67 14.21 18.62 -2.60
CA GLY A 67 12.96 18.58 -1.83
C GLY A 67 13.22 18.52 -0.34
N GLU A 68 12.27 18.99 0.43
CA GLU A 68 12.31 18.96 1.90
C GLU A 68 11.37 17.86 2.42
N ILE A 69 11.80 17.13 3.45
CA ILE A 69 10.97 16.16 4.17
C ILE A 69 10.88 16.60 5.63
N VAL A 70 9.66 16.88 6.07
CA VAL A 70 9.36 17.28 7.44
C VAL A 70 8.67 16.13 8.15
N PHE A 71 9.29 15.60 9.22
CA PHE A 71 8.76 14.51 10.03
C PHE A 71 7.77 15.03 11.08
N GLU A 72 6.58 15.43 10.59
CA GLU A 72 5.53 16.04 11.38
C GLU A 72 4.17 15.42 11.09
N THR A 73 3.29 15.43 12.07
CA THR A 73 1.90 15.01 11.86
C THR A 73 1.07 16.20 11.43
N VAL A 74 0.53 16.16 10.22
CA VAL A 74 -0.40 17.19 9.72
C VAL A 74 -1.70 17.11 10.51
N LYS A 75 -2.14 18.28 11.01
CA LYS A 75 -3.37 18.46 11.79
C LYS A 75 -4.53 18.93 10.93
N THR A 76 -4.34 20.01 10.17
CA THR A 76 -5.36 20.58 9.26
C THR A 76 -4.76 20.93 7.92
N ILE A 77 -5.60 20.93 6.89
CA ILE A 77 -5.31 21.42 5.55
C ILE A 77 -6.49 22.29 5.13
N ASP A 78 -6.27 23.59 5.12
CA ASP A 78 -7.27 24.61 4.78
C ASP A 78 -6.96 25.24 3.44
N PHE A 79 -7.99 25.56 2.64
CA PHE A 79 -7.85 26.23 1.36
C PHE A 79 -8.63 27.53 1.35
N SER A 80 -7.95 28.64 1.14
CA SER A 80 -8.54 29.99 1.01
C SER A 80 -7.65 30.87 0.11
N ASP A 81 -8.26 31.81 -0.59
CA ASP A 81 -7.57 32.77 -1.44
C ASP A 81 -6.55 32.11 -2.40
N ASP A 82 -6.97 31.01 -3.03
CA ASP A 82 -6.18 30.20 -3.96
C ASP A 82 -4.86 29.64 -3.37
N ASN A 83 -4.79 29.48 -2.05
CA ASN A 83 -3.64 28.92 -1.36
C ASN A 83 -4.07 27.89 -0.30
N PHE A 84 -3.20 26.92 -0.07
CA PHE A 84 -3.30 26.01 1.05
C PHE A 84 -2.53 26.55 2.25
N THR A 85 -3.13 26.39 3.43
CA THR A 85 -2.46 26.55 4.72
C THR A 85 -2.51 25.20 5.44
N ILE A 86 -1.35 24.62 5.69
CA ILE A 86 -1.20 23.31 6.32
C ILE A 86 -0.63 23.52 7.72
N SER A 87 -1.32 23.04 8.76
CA SER A 87 -0.82 23.08 10.13
C SER A 87 -0.42 21.70 10.64
N THR A 88 0.60 21.64 11.47
CA THR A 88 1.08 20.39 12.10
C THR A 88 0.72 20.35 13.59
N GLN A 89 0.91 19.19 14.21
CA GLN A 89 0.69 19.04 15.66
C GLN A 89 1.69 19.85 16.50
N SER A 90 2.90 20.09 16.01
CA SER A 90 3.90 20.95 16.67
C SER A 90 3.59 22.43 16.57
N GLY A 91 2.63 22.83 15.73
CA GLY A 91 2.26 24.22 15.46
C GLY A 91 3.00 24.86 14.29
N ALA A 92 3.81 24.09 13.53
CA ALA A 92 4.40 24.60 12.30
C ALA A 92 3.30 24.83 11.24
N ILE A 93 3.50 25.86 10.42
CA ILE A 93 2.57 26.27 9.37
C ILE A 93 3.31 26.29 8.03
N PHE A 94 2.72 25.65 7.02
CA PHE A 94 3.22 25.64 5.65
C PHE A 94 2.17 26.23 4.72
N GLN A 95 2.62 26.91 3.66
CA GLN A 95 1.76 27.45 2.62
C GLN A 95 2.16 26.92 1.26
N SER A 96 1.17 26.61 0.41
CA SER A 96 1.42 26.11 -0.94
C SER A 96 0.27 26.42 -1.90
N LYS A 97 0.56 26.39 -3.21
CA LYS A 97 -0.44 26.48 -4.28
C LYS A 97 -1.18 25.19 -4.53
N VAL A 98 -0.58 24.05 -4.18
CA VAL A 98 -1.13 22.71 -4.42
C VAL A 98 -0.90 21.84 -3.19
N ALA A 99 -1.87 21.03 -2.84
CA ALA A 99 -1.74 20.00 -1.81
C ALA A 99 -2.10 18.63 -2.39
N LEU A 100 -1.25 17.63 -2.11
CA LEU A 100 -1.43 16.25 -2.52
C LEU A 100 -1.63 15.38 -1.29
N GLY A 101 -2.78 14.71 -1.22
CA GLY A 101 -3.15 13.83 -0.10
C GLY A 101 -2.67 12.40 -0.35
N ALA A 102 -1.47 12.05 0.09
CA ALA A 102 -0.88 10.70 -0.04
C ALA A 102 -0.80 9.96 1.31
N PHE A 103 -1.75 10.19 2.21
CA PHE A 103 -1.74 9.69 3.59
C PHE A 103 -2.31 8.27 3.76
N GLY A 104 -2.55 7.56 2.65
CA GLY A 104 -2.82 6.12 2.63
C GLY A 104 -4.28 5.74 2.93
N LYS A 105 -4.46 4.54 3.45
CA LYS A 105 -5.79 3.90 3.60
C LYS A 105 -6.73 4.64 4.53
N ARG A 106 -6.16 5.20 5.61
CA ARG A 106 -6.85 5.90 6.68
C ARG A 106 -5.89 6.83 7.41
N SER A 107 -6.34 8.03 7.68
CA SER A 107 -5.62 9.06 8.41
C SER A 107 -6.57 9.84 9.32
N ASN A 108 -6.03 10.55 10.30
CA ASN A 108 -6.81 11.54 11.06
C ASN A 108 -7.34 12.66 10.17
N LEU A 109 -6.64 12.94 9.07
CA LEU A 109 -7.11 13.90 8.05
C LEU A 109 -8.43 13.45 7.36
N ASP A 110 -8.69 12.14 7.26
CA ASP A 110 -9.98 11.67 6.73
C ASP A 110 -11.14 12.06 7.66
N ILE A 111 -10.90 12.14 8.97
CA ILE A 111 -11.88 12.58 9.96
C ILE A 111 -12.05 14.10 9.87
N GLU A 112 -10.95 14.83 9.83
CA GLU A 112 -10.92 16.30 9.73
C GLU A 112 -11.63 16.80 8.47
N LEU A 113 -11.40 16.13 7.35
CA LEU A 113 -12.02 16.40 6.05
C LEU A 113 -13.48 15.86 5.95
N ASN A 114 -14.01 15.25 7.01
CA ASN A 114 -15.35 14.66 7.05
C ASN A 114 -15.63 13.67 5.90
N ARG A 115 -14.64 12.88 5.48
CA ARG A 115 -14.77 11.96 4.36
C ARG A 115 -15.77 10.83 4.68
N LYS A 116 -16.74 10.62 3.80
CA LYS A 116 -17.90 9.74 4.05
C LYS A 116 -17.52 8.30 4.43
N PHE A 117 -16.49 7.73 3.81
CA PHE A 117 -16.08 6.34 4.05
C PHE A 117 -15.63 6.09 5.49
N ILE A 118 -15.19 7.13 6.23
CA ILE A 118 -14.70 6.98 7.60
C ILE A 118 -15.82 6.65 8.59
N GLN A 119 -17.06 6.96 8.26
CA GLN A 119 -18.23 6.72 9.09
C GLN A 119 -18.70 5.26 9.05
N GLN A 120 -18.25 4.49 8.06
CA GLN A 120 -18.62 3.10 7.92
C GLN A 120 -17.63 2.18 8.62
N LYS A 121 -18.15 1.17 9.31
CA LYS A 121 -17.30 0.14 9.92
C LYS A 121 -16.79 -0.80 8.84
N SER A 122 -15.47 -0.90 8.74
CA SER A 122 -14.87 -1.89 7.85
C SER A 122 -15.07 -3.31 8.39
N PRO A 123 -15.46 -4.25 7.53
CA PRO A 123 -15.54 -5.66 7.91
C PRO A 123 -14.19 -6.38 7.89
N TRP A 124 -13.07 -5.69 7.64
CA TRP A 124 -11.77 -6.29 7.37
C TRP A 124 -10.72 -5.99 8.43
N LEU A 125 -9.88 -7.00 8.70
CA LEU A 125 -8.65 -6.92 9.46
C LEU A 125 -7.48 -7.40 8.58
N GLY A 126 -6.45 -6.58 8.45
CA GLY A 126 -5.18 -6.96 7.83
C GLY A 126 -4.14 -7.28 8.91
N VAL A 127 -3.36 -8.33 8.70
CA VAL A 127 -2.22 -8.69 9.55
C VAL A 127 -1.01 -8.90 8.66
N LYS A 128 0.15 -8.38 9.07
CA LYS A 128 1.40 -8.48 8.33
C LYS A 128 2.57 -8.69 9.26
N ALA A 129 3.49 -9.56 8.85
CA ALA A 129 4.81 -9.67 9.45
C ALA A 129 5.85 -10.13 8.43
N HIS A 130 7.13 -9.96 8.75
CA HIS A 130 8.22 -10.59 8.04
C HIS A 130 8.72 -11.81 8.80
N TYR A 131 9.13 -12.82 8.03
CA TYR A 131 9.61 -14.09 8.55
C TYR A 131 10.94 -14.45 7.89
N SER A 132 11.77 -15.21 8.59
CA SER A 132 12.88 -15.97 8.04
C SER A 132 12.44 -17.40 7.78
N GLY A 133 12.99 -18.04 6.75
CA GLY A 133 12.63 -19.41 6.38
C GLY A 133 12.88 -19.70 4.90
N ASP A 134 12.40 -20.83 4.44
CA ASP A 134 12.51 -21.19 3.03
C ASP A 134 11.20 -20.91 2.29
N PHE A 135 11.30 -20.16 1.21
CA PHE A 135 10.21 -19.87 0.28
C PHE A 135 10.81 -19.56 -1.10
N PRO A 136 10.20 -20.00 -2.22
CA PRO A 136 10.75 -19.74 -3.55
C PRO A 136 10.94 -18.24 -3.84
N ASN A 137 12.09 -17.89 -4.41
CA ASN A 137 12.42 -16.47 -4.70
C ASN A 137 11.53 -15.88 -5.80
N ASP A 138 11.15 -16.68 -6.79
CA ASP A 138 10.43 -16.22 -7.98
C ASP A 138 8.90 -16.35 -7.90
N LEU A 139 8.38 -16.59 -6.69
CA LEU A 139 6.98 -16.94 -6.45
C LEU A 139 6.25 -15.91 -5.58
N VAL A 140 5.02 -15.58 -5.94
CA VAL A 140 4.02 -15.02 -5.03
C VAL A 140 2.93 -16.06 -4.76
N GLY A 141 2.72 -16.42 -3.49
CA GLY A 141 1.66 -17.31 -3.04
C GLY A 141 0.42 -16.54 -2.62
N LEU A 142 -0.76 -17.03 -3.03
CA LEU A 142 -2.06 -16.52 -2.62
C LEU A 142 -2.89 -17.71 -2.11
N HIS A 143 -2.98 -17.84 -0.80
CA HIS A 143 -3.59 -18.99 -0.15
C HIS A 143 -4.89 -18.60 0.54
N ASN A 144 -6.00 -19.16 0.07
CA ASN A 144 -7.30 -18.87 0.67
C ASN A 144 -7.51 -19.70 1.95
N PHE A 145 -8.20 -19.09 2.90
CA PHE A 145 -8.73 -19.74 4.09
C PHE A 145 -10.16 -19.22 4.36
N GLU A 146 -10.85 -19.80 5.30
CA GLU A 146 -12.23 -19.39 5.60
C GLU A 146 -12.30 -17.94 6.08
N GLY A 147 -13.02 -17.10 5.32
CA GLY A 147 -13.19 -15.68 5.62
C GLY A 147 -12.03 -14.79 5.19
N GLY A 148 -11.03 -15.31 4.43
CA GLY A 148 -9.92 -14.48 3.99
C GLY A 148 -8.90 -15.16 3.10
N TYR A 149 -7.78 -14.49 2.88
CA TYR A 149 -6.65 -15.02 2.14
C TYR A 149 -5.33 -14.52 2.71
N CYS A 150 -4.25 -15.25 2.44
CA CYS A 150 -2.88 -14.94 2.80
C CYS A 150 -2.02 -14.76 1.56
N GLY A 151 -1.35 -13.62 1.45
CA GLY A 151 -0.36 -13.33 0.42
C GLY A 151 1.05 -13.52 0.96
N ILE A 152 1.91 -14.23 0.21
CA ILE A 152 3.27 -14.58 0.61
C ILE A 152 4.22 -14.31 -0.53
N SER A 153 5.30 -13.59 -0.27
CA SER A 153 6.39 -13.40 -1.23
C SER A 153 7.68 -13.05 -0.50
N LYS A 154 8.81 -13.34 -1.12
CA LYS A 154 10.07 -12.79 -0.62
C LYS A 154 10.21 -11.31 -0.95
N VAL A 155 10.94 -10.63 -0.12
CA VAL A 155 11.47 -9.28 -0.30
C VAL A 155 12.99 -9.34 -0.22
N GLU A 156 13.66 -8.21 -0.15
CA GLU A 156 15.12 -8.16 0.01
C GLU A 156 15.59 -8.95 1.25
N ASP A 157 16.87 -9.25 1.29
CA ASP A 157 17.55 -9.95 2.40
C ASP A 157 16.95 -11.34 2.72
N ASN A 158 16.33 -11.98 1.72
CA ASN A 158 15.63 -13.26 1.84
C ASN A 158 14.46 -13.27 2.85
N ALA A 159 14.00 -12.12 3.30
CA ALA A 159 12.87 -12.05 4.20
C ALA A 159 11.56 -12.44 3.48
N ILE A 160 10.74 -13.24 4.14
CA ILE A 160 9.42 -13.65 3.65
C ILE A 160 8.39 -12.65 4.18
N ASN A 161 7.77 -11.89 3.30
CA ASN A 161 6.64 -11.04 3.64
C ASN A 161 5.36 -11.88 3.63
N ILE A 162 4.76 -12.07 4.79
CA ILE A 162 3.47 -12.74 4.95
C ILE A 162 2.44 -11.71 5.38
N CYS A 163 1.39 -11.56 4.59
CA CYS A 163 0.28 -10.69 4.94
C CYS A 163 -1.05 -11.37 4.64
N TYR A 164 -2.03 -11.20 5.50
CA TYR A 164 -3.37 -11.73 5.25
C TYR A 164 -4.46 -10.72 5.57
N LEU A 165 -5.55 -10.86 4.84
CA LEU A 165 -6.78 -10.12 5.03
C LEU A 165 -7.86 -11.09 5.47
N VAL A 166 -8.59 -10.74 6.52
CA VAL A 166 -9.64 -11.58 7.09
C VAL A 166 -10.87 -10.75 7.43
N GLN A 167 -12.05 -11.33 7.28
CA GLN A 167 -13.27 -10.74 7.78
C GLN A 167 -13.22 -10.63 9.31
N PHE A 168 -13.45 -9.43 9.84
CA PHE A 168 -13.38 -9.17 11.27
C PHE A 168 -14.30 -10.09 12.08
N GLU A 169 -15.49 -10.41 11.55
CA GLU A 169 -16.45 -11.33 12.17
C GLU A 169 -15.90 -12.77 12.31
N SER A 170 -15.04 -13.21 11.41
CA SER A 170 -14.35 -14.49 11.51
C SER A 170 -13.24 -14.45 12.57
N PHE A 171 -12.47 -13.35 12.57
CA PHE A 171 -11.34 -13.18 13.48
C PHE A 171 -11.79 -13.02 14.95
N LYS A 172 -12.81 -12.23 15.23
CA LYS A 172 -13.26 -11.91 16.61
C LYS A 172 -13.74 -13.10 17.43
N LYS A 173 -13.92 -14.27 16.81
CA LYS A 173 -14.27 -15.53 17.49
C LYS A 173 -13.09 -16.10 18.28
N TYR A 174 -11.89 -15.60 18.02
CA TYR A 174 -10.64 -16.09 18.62
C TYR A 174 -10.00 -14.99 19.46
N LYS A 175 -9.25 -15.39 20.50
CA LYS A 175 -8.68 -14.46 21.50
C LYS A 175 -7.51 -13.67 20.96
N ASN A 176 -6.75 -14.26 20.03
CA ASN A 176 -5.53 -13.66 19.49
C ASN A 176 -5.21 -14.22 18.09
N ILE A 177 -4.17 -13.66 17.50
CA ILE A 177 -3.69 -14.02 16.15
C ILE A 177 -3.30 -15.50 16.06
N SER A 178 -2.58 -16.03 17.04
CA SER A 178 -2.10 -17.42 17.01
C SER A 178 -3.26 -18.40 17.04
N GLU A 179 -4.23 -18.21 17.93
CA GLU A 179 -5.43 -19.05 18.00
C GLU A 179 -6.24 -19.02 16.69
N PHE A 180 -6.35 -17.84 16.06
CA PHE A 180 -6.99 -17.72 14.75
C PHE A 180 -6.20 -18.47 13.66
N GLN A 181 -4.88 -18.33 13.62
CA GLN A 181 -4.03 -19.03 12.66
C GLN A 181 -4.18 -20.54 12.77
N GLU A 182 -4.09 -21.08 13.99
CA GLU A 182 -4.21 -22.51 14.26
C GLU A 182 -5.58 -23.08 13.88
N ASN A 183 -6.66 -22.39 14.23
CA ASN A 183 -8.02 -22.91 14.05
C ASN A 183 -8.63 -22.64 12.68
N VAL A 184 -8.12 -21.66 11.91
CA VAL A 184 -8.69 -21.26 10.65
C VAL A 184 -7.68 -21.36 9.51
N MET A 185 -6.54 -20.67 9.60
CA MET A 185 -5.59 -20.58 8.49
C MET A 185 -4.89 -21.92 8.24
N PHE A 186 -4.52 -22.64 9.28
CA PHE A 186 -3.78 -23.91 9.16
C PHE A 186 -4.65 -25.09 8.73
N LYS A 187 -5.95 -24.90 8.47
CA LYS A 187 -6.76 -25.86 7.71
C LYS A 187 -6.31 -25.93 6.25
N ASN A 188 -5.68 -24.88 5.73
CA ASN A 188 -4.96 -24.93 4.47
C ASN A 188 -3.55 -25.49 4.70
N LYS A 189 -3.29 -26.72 4.25
CA LYS A 189 -2.02 -27.42 4.42
C LYS A 189 -0.81 -26.61 3.91
N ASN A 190 -0.97 -25.83 2.83
CA ASN A 190 0.12 -25.03 2.31
C ASN A 190 0.52 -23.92 3.29
N LEU A 191 -0.45 -23.30 4.00
CA LEU A 191 -0.14 -22.32 5.03
C LEU A 191 0.52 -23.00 6.24
N THR A 192 0.04 -24.17 6.66
CA THR A 192 0.66 -24.94 7.76
C THR A 192 2.15 -25.20 7.48
N GLU A 193 2.47 -25.71 6.28
CA GLU A 193 3.84 -25.99 5.86
C GLU A 193 4.70 -24.72 5.93
N ILE A 194 4.25 -23.63 5.31
CA ILE A 194 4.98 -22.35 5.26
C ILE A 194 5.22 -21.79 6.66
N PHE A 195 4.19 -21.77 7.52
CA PHE A 195 4.34 -21.21 8.86
C PHE A 195 5.22 -22.07 9.78
N ASN A 196 5.18 -23.40 9.63
CA ASN A 196 6.04 -24.31 10.41
C ASN A 196 7.52 -24.18 10.03
N GLU A 197 7.81 -23.86 8.76
CA GLU A 197 9.17 -23.69 8.25
C GLU A 197 9.68 -22.24 8.36
N SER A 198 8.87 -21.34 8.92
CA SER A 198 9.19 -19.93 9.03
C SER A 198 9.21 -19.45 10.48
N LYS A 199 10.10 -18.50 10.78
CA LYS A 199 10.15 -17.81 12.07
C LYS A 199 9.91 -16.33 11.90
N ILE A 200 9.03 -15.77 12.71
CA ILE A 200 8.75 -14.32 12.68
C ILE A 200 10.04 -13.53 13.02
N ILE A 201 10.29 -12.48 12.26
CA ILE A 201 11.42 -11.55 12.49
C ILE A 201 10.96 -10.35 13.31
N PHE A 202 9.68 -9.97 13.20
CA PHE A 202 9.10 -8.86 13.98
C PHE A 202 8.84 -9.30 15.44
N ASP A 203 8.99 -8.36 16.36
CA ASP A 203 8.60 -8.59 17.75
C ASP A 203 7.10 -8.93 17.86
N ASN A 204 6.28 -8.22 17.07
CA ASN A 204 4.84 -8.47 16.96
C ASN A 204 4.37 -8.25 15.52
N PRO A 205 3.35 -9.00 15.05
CA PRO A 205 2.71 -8.71 13.77
C PRO A 205 2.09 -7.31 13.75
N LEU A 206 2.20 -6.64 12.62
CA LEU A 206 1.50 -5.39 12.37
C LEU A 206 0.04 -5.70 12.03
N THR A 207 -0.88 -4.98 12.65
CA THR A 207 -2.32 -5.11 12.38
C THR A 207 -2.89 -3.80 11.86
N ILE A 208 -3.80 -3.89 10.91
CA ILE A 208 -4.57 -2.77 10.41
C ILE A 208 -6.05 -3.15 10.33
N SER A 209 -6.87 -2.38 11.00
CA SER A 209 -8.33 -2.47 10.92
C SER A 209 -8.88 -1.30 10.10
N GLN A 210 -10.19 -1.33 9.82
CA GLN A 210 -10.84 -0.22 9.15
C GLN A 210 -10.36 -0.01 7.68
N ILE A 211 -10.11 -1.12 6.97
CA ILE A 211 -9.78 -1.11 5.55
C ILE A 211 -11.10 -0.92 4.78
N SER A 212 -11.26 0.17 4.06
CA SER A 212 -12.46 0.44 3.25
C SER A 212 -12.15 0.31 1.76
N PHE A 213 -12.97 -0.46 1.06
CA PHE A 213 -12.96 -0.59 -0.42
C PHE A 213 -14.00 0.28 -1.09
N GLU A 214 -14.61 1.20 -0.36
CA GLU A 214 -15.57 2.13 -0.92
C GLU A 214 -14.89 3.11 -1.88
N ASP A 215 -15.67 3.61 -2.82
CA ASP A 215 -15.20 4.68 -3.70
C ASP A 215 -14.95 5.94 -2.87
N LYS A 216 -13.78 6.53 -3.11
CA LYS A 216 -13.32 7.75 -2.44
C LYS A 216 -13.22 8.87 -3.45
N PRO A 217 -13.63 10.10 -3.10
CA PRO A 217 -13.38 11.26 -3.94
C PRO A 217 -11.88 11.39 -4.26
N LYS A 218 -11.58 11.67 -5.52
CA LYS A 218 -10.20 11.92 -5.98
C LYS A 218 -9.73 13.33 -5.63
N ILE A 219 -10.67 14.21 -5.35
CA ILE A 219 -10.44 15.57 -4.87
C ILE A 219 -11.35 15.79 -3.67
N GLU A 220 -10.80 16.31 -2.58
CA GLU A 220 -11.53 16.68 -1.37
C GLU A 220 -10.99 18.01 -0.87
N ASN A 221 -11.85 19.01 -0.69
CA ASN A 221 -11.46 20.37 -0.28
C ASN A 221 -10.26 20.91 -1.06
N HIS A 222 -10.28 20.79 -2.39
CA HIS A 222 -9.22 21.14 -3.33
C HIS A 222 -7.94 20.29 -3.25
N ILE A 223 -7.82 19.38 -2.27
CA ILE A 223 -6.68 18.46 -2.11
C ILE A 223 -6.80 17.34 -3.14
N LEU A 224 -5.75 17.10 -3.90
CA LEU A 224 -5.66 16.01 -4.87
C LEU A 224 -5.22 14.72 -4.17
N MET A 225 -6.11 13.72 -4.11
CA MET A 225 -5.85 12.45 -3.42
C MET A 225 -5.06 11.48 -4.30
N LEU A 226 -4.10 10.77 -3.71
CA LEU A 226 -3.20 9.83 -4.39
C LEU A 226 -3.18 8.47 -3.70
N GLY A 227 -2.93 7.41 -4.48
CA GLY A 227 -2.82 6.05 -3.97
C GLY A 227 -4.03 5.64 -3.14
N ASP A 228 -3.81 4.98 -2.01
CA ASP A 228 -4.90 4.49 -1.14
C ASP A 228 -5.79 5.62 -0.56
N SER A 229 -5.31 6.87 -0.55
CA SER A 229 -6.15 8.02 -0.18
C SER A 229 -7.20 8.34 -1.22
N ALA A 230 -6.90 8.09 -2.51
CA ALA A 230 -7.85 8.27 -3.62
C ALA A 230 -8.78 7.07 -3.81
N GLY A 231 -8.38 5.89 -3.37
CA GLY A 231 -9.15 4.66 -3.48
C GLY A 231 -8.28 3.44 -3.24
N LEU A 232 -8.87 2.40 -2.68
CA LEU A 232 -8.16 1.18 -2.37
C LEU A 232 -8.60 0.05 -3.30
N ILE A 233 -7.69 -0.44 -4.12
CA ILE A 233 -7.91 -1.69 -4.87
C ILE A 233 -7.88 -2.88 -3.92
N HIS A 234 -8.66 -3.92 -4.21
CA HIS A 234 -8.66 -5.13 -3.39
C HIS A 234 -7.25 -5.74 -3.36
N PRO A 235 -6.67 -5.99 -2.16
CA PRO A 235 -5.26 -6.39 -2.03
C PRO A 235 -4.91 -7.71 -2.73
N LEU A 236 -5.92 -8.57 -2.99
CA LEU A 236 -5.73 -9.81 -3.76
C LEU A 236 -5.16 -9.55 -5.17
N CYS A 237 -5.46 -8.40 -5.75
CA CYS A 237 -4.91 -8.01 -7.05
C CYS A 237 -3.40 -7.75 -7.00
N GLY A 238 -2.82 -7.54 -5.81
CA GLY A 238 -1.38 -7.30 -5.62
C GLY A 238 -0.87 -5.99 -6.26
N ASN A 239 -1.75 -5.09 -6.69
CA ASN A 239 -1.39 -3.94 -7.54
C ASN A 239 -1.48 -2.57 -6.84
N GLY A 240 -1.74 -2.53 -5.52
CA GLY A 240 -1.95 -1.28 -4.80
C GLY A 240 -0.77 -0.30 -4.89
N MET A 241 0.48 -0.79 -4.83
CA MET A 241 1.65 0.08 -4.95
C MET A 241 1.87 0.58 -6.38
N ALA A 242 1.61 -0.25 -7.39
CA ALA A 242 1.67 0.20 -8.78
C ALA A 242 0.62 1.26 -9.07
N MET A 243 -0.60 1.11 -8.55
CA MET A 243 -1.66 2.12 -8.64
C MET A 243 -1.27 3.43 -7.94
N ALA A 244 -0.60 3.35 -6.78
CA ALA A 244 -0.10 4.55 -6.09
C ALA A 244 0.96 5.28 -6.92
N ILE A 245 1.92 4.56 -7.49
CA ILE A 245 2.96 5.13 -8.37
C ILE A 245 2.32 5.73 -9.62
N HIS A 246 1.34 5.06 -10.21
CA HIS A 246 0.64 5.54 -11.41
C HIS A 246 -0.16 6.82 -11.12
N SER A 247 -0.90 6.86 -10.00
CA SER A 247 -1.62 8.06 -9.59
C SER A 247 -0.67 9.24 -9.31
N ALA A 248 0.50 8.97 -8.72
CA ALA A 248 1.52 9.99 -8.49
C ALA A 248 2.09 10.53 -9.81
N LYS A 249 2.33 9.65 -10.80
CA LYS A 249 2.75 10.06 -12.15
C LYS A 249 1.77 11.06 -12.75
N ILE A 250 0.50 10.68 -12.83
CA ILE A 250 -0.53 11.52 -13.43
C ILE A 250 -0.66 12.85 -12.70
N ALA A 251 -0.69 12.80 -11.38
CA ALA A 251 -0.80 14.01 -10.58
C ALA A 251 0.41 14.94 -10.75
N SER A 252 1.62 14.40 -10.81
CA SER A 252 2.83 15.21 -11.00
C SER A 252 2.86 15.90 -12.36
N GLU A 253 2.42 15.22 -13.41
CA GLU A 253 2.29 15.82 -14.76
C GLU A 253 1.28 16.97 -14.76
N LEU A 254 0.09 16.76 -14.18
CA LEU A 254 -0.95 17.80 -14.09
C LEU A 254 -0.52 18.99 -13.21
N VAL A 255 0.13 18.72 -12.08
CA VAL A 255 0.64 19.78 -11.20
C VAL A 255 1.72 20.59 -11.88
N ALA A 256 2.65 19.94 -12.61
CA ALA A 256 3.67 20.62 -13.37
C ALA A 256 3.07 21.54 -14.46
N ASP A 257 2.06 21.07 -15.18
CA ASP A 257 1.36 21.87 -16.20
C ASP A 257 0.57 23.03 -15.57
N PHE A 258 -0.05 22.84 -14.41
CA PHE A 258 -0.71 23.90 -13.66
C PHE A 258 0.28 24.98 -13.20
N LEU A 259 1.38 24.59 -12.57
CA LEU A 259 2.37 25.54 -12.06
C LEU A 259 3.09 26.29 -13.21
N ASN A 260 3.16 25.69 -14.39
CA ASN A 260 3.69 26.33 -15.60
C ASN A 260 2.65 27.14 -16.40
N ASN A 261 1.44 27.35 -15.85
CA ASN A 261 0.32 28.07 -16.48
C ASN A 261 -0.16 27.47 -17.83
N LYS A 262 0.06 26.17 -18.04
CA LYS A 262 -0.46 25.47 -19.24
C LYS A 262 -1.92 25.06 -19.09
N ILE A 263 -2.38 24.87 -17.86
CA ILE A 263 -3.76 24.59 -17.53
C ILE A 263 -4.21 25.50 -16.36
N LEU A 264 -5.45 25.97 -16.42
CA LEU A 264 -5.99 26.90 -15.39
C LEU A 264 -6.64 26.18 -14.22
N ILE A 265 -7.11 24.95 -14.42
CA ILE A 265 -7.86 24.20 -13.40
C ILE A 265 -7.45 22.72 -13.47
N ILE A 266 -6.96 22.17 -12.37
CA ILE A 266 -6.63 20.72 -12.24
C ILE A 266 -7.91 19.87 -12.15
N ILE A 267 -9.03 20.43 -11.67
CA ILE A 267 -10.25 19.70 -11.28
C ILE A 267 -10.89 18.96 -12.47
N GLY A 268 -10.86 19.50 -13.67
CA GLY A 268 -11.53 18.90 -14.83
C GLY A 268 -10.81 17.71 -15.48
N SER A 269 -9.50 17.59 -15.28
CA SER A 269 -8.68 16.59 -15.99
C SER A 269 -8.58 15.23 -15.26
N ILE A 270 -8.98 15.15 -14.01
CA ILE A 270 -8.88 13.95 -13.16
C ILE A 270 -10.15 13.10 -13.16
N LEU A 271 -11.26 13.62 -13.66
CA LEU A 271 -12.54 12.91 -13.78
C LEU A 271 -12.55 11.78 -14.83
N LEU A 272 -11.47 11.57 -15.56
CA LEU A 272 -11.34 10.56 -16.62
C LEU A 272 -10.52 9.32 -16.21
N LEU A 273 -10.22 9.14 -14.94
CA LEU A 273 -9.55 7.98 -14.36
C LEU A 273 -10.45 7.33 -13.30
#